data_17d7908e635c3744b68c243e7029ecf5
#
_entry.id   17d7908e635c3744b68c243e7029ecf5
#
_cell.length_a   1.000
_cell.length_b   1.000
_cell.length_c   1.000
_cell.angle_alpha   90.00
_cell.angle_beta   90.00
_cell.angle_gamma   90.00
#
_symmetry.space_group_name_H-M   'P 1'
#
loop_
_entity.id
_entity.type
_entity.pdbx_description
1 polymer ?
#
loop_
_entity_poly.entity_id
_entity_poly.type
_entity_poly.pdbx_seq_one_letter_code
_entity_poly.pdbx_strand_id
1 'polypeptide(L)'
;MMKRPFIKLFRTPNSWYFYDVAKSELCQIQPDSYLFLQRLLDGDVVSEPPDELVHLAEMGYLTSESPVEELCHPYSRYLPQFLDRNLRQLILQVTQSCNFRCKYCIYSETSSARQRHHSAKHMTW
;
A
#
# COMPACT_ATOMS: atom_id res chain seq x y z
N MET A 1 10.78 -22.70 13.51
CA MET A 1 9.54 -22.57 12.72
C MET A 1 9.56 -21.23 12.01
N MET A 2 9.57 -21.24 10.69
CA MET A 2 9.59 -20.01 9.89
C MET A 2 8.25 -19.27 10.03
N LYS A 3 8.29 -17.99 10.39
CA LYS A 3 7.09 -17.15 10.43
C LYS A 3 6.65 -16.81 9.00
N ARG A 4 5.37 -16.50 8.82
CA ARG A 4 4.83 -16.09 7.52
C ARG A 4 5.56 -14.84 7.02
N PRO A 5 6.32 -14.91 5.92
CA PRO A 5 7.10 -13.78 5.43
C PRO A 5 6.22 -12.78 4.67
N PHE A 6 6.65 -11.52 4.64
CA PHE A 6 5.97 -10.47 3.89
C PHE A 6 6.52 -10.37 2.47
N ILE A 7 6.11 -11.32 1.65
CA ILE A 7 6.59 -11.50 0.27
C ILE A 7 5.43 -11.68 -0.71
N LYS A 8 5.72 -11.54 -2.00
CA LYS A 8 4.81 -11.91 -3.07
C LYS A 8 5.45 -12.97 -3.97
N LEU A 9 4.80 -14.11 -4.09
CA LEU A 9 5.21 -15.19 -5.00
C LEU A 9 4.68 -14.95 -6.42
N PHE A 10 5.49 -15.29 -7.40
CA PHE A 10 5.08 -15.36 -8.80
C PHE A 10 6.00 -16.28 -9.59
N ARG A 11 5.56 -16.69 -10.76
CA ARG A 11 6.32 -17.57 -11.65
C ARG A 11 6.25 -17.07 -13.08
N THR A 12 7.29 -17.37 -13.83
CA THR A 12 7.32 -17.32 -15.30
C THR A 12 7.22 -18.75 -15.88
N PRO A 13 7.10 -18.92 -17.18
CA PRO A 13 7.12 -20.27 -17.77
C PRO A 13 8.35 -21.12 -17.39
N ASN A 14 9.48 -20.48 -17.11
CA ASN A 14 10.76 -21.16 -16.93
C ASN A 14 11.38 -21.02 -15.53
N SER A 15 10.79 -20.21 -14.64
CA SER A 15 11.44 -19.89 -13.36
C SER A 15 10.44 -19.44 -12.29
N TRP A 16 10.82 -19.62 -11.02
CA TRP A 16 10.05 -19.28 -9.84
C TRP A 16 10.74 -18.17 -9.07
N TYR A 17 9.94 -17.25 -8.57
CA TYR A 17 10.44 -16.03 -7.92
C TYR A 17 9.63 -15.67 -6.69
N PHE A 18 10.25 -14.95 -5.79
CA PHE A 18 9.54 -14.12 -4.83
C PHE A 18 10.05 -12.68 -4.88
N TYR A 19 9.17 -11.76 -4.59
CA TYR A 19 9.50 -10.36 -4.33
C TYR A 19 9.49 -10.14 -2.82
N ASP A 20 10.63 -9.75 -2.26
CA ASP A 20 10.75 -9.39 -0.85
C ASP A 20 10.40 -7.90 -0.70
N VAL A 21 9.30 -7.63 0.02
CA VAL A 21 8.81 -6.26 0.18
C VAL A 21 9.71 -5.45 1.11
N ALA A 22 10.32 -6.09 2.11
CA ALA A 22 11.20 -5.41 3.05
C ALA A 22 12.48 -4.89 2.40
N LYS A 23 13.05 -5.70 1.49
CA LYS A 23 14.28 -5.33 0.74
C LYS A 23 14.01 -4.67 -0.59
N SER A 24 12.77 -4.72 -1.09
CA SER A 24 12.39 -4.27 -2.44
C SER A 24 13.19 -4.99 -3.54
N GLU A 25 13.48 -6.27 -3.32
CA GLU A 25 14.30 -7.09 -4.20
C GLU A 25 13.54 -8.32 -4.70
N LEU A 26 13.99 -8.79 -5.84
CA LEU A 26 13.42 -9.91 -6.56
C LEU A 26 14.40 -11.07 -6.56
N CYS A 27 14.01 -12.19 -5.98
CA CYS A 27 14.85 -13.37 -5.86
C CYS A 27 14.28 -14.53 -6.68
N GLN A 28 15.14 -15.14 -7.47
CA GLN A 28 14.83 -16.42 -8.13
C GLN A 28 15.11 -17.55 -7.16
N ILE A 29 14.21 -18.55 -7.12
CA ILE A 29 14.29 -19.70 -6.22
C ILE A 29 13.97 -20.99 -6.96
N GLN A 30 14.31 -22.10 -6.32
CA GLN A 30 14.00 -23.44 -6.81
C GLN A 30 12.49 -23.75 -6.66
N PRO A 31 11.96 -24.66 -7.49
CA PRO A 31 10.55 -25.06 -7.42
C PRO A 31 10.08 -25.54 -6.05
N ASP A 32 10.93 -26.30 -5.35
CA ASP A 32 10.61 -26.83 -4.02
C ASP A 32 10.48 -25.72 -2.98
N SER A 33 11.38 -24.73 -3.03
CA SER A 33 11.34 -23.54 -2.21
C SER A 33 10.09 -22.69 -2.49
N TYR A 34 9.69 -22.59 -3.75
CA TYR A 34 8.46 -21.92 -4.12
C TYR A 34 7.22 -22.59 -3.55
N LEU A 35 7.11 -23.92 -3.69
CA LEU A 35 5.99 -24.68 -3.14
C LEU A 35 5.93 -24.62 -1.62
N PHE A 36 7.09 -24.66 -0.96
CA PHE A 36 7.17 -24.47 0.49
C PHE A 36 6.62 -23.11 0.92
N LEU A 37 7.10 -22.04 0.28
CA LEU A 37 6.64 -20.68 0.58
C LEU A 37 5.15 -20.49 0.28
N GLN A 38 4.64 -21.11 -0.78
CA GLN A 38 3.22 -21.08 -1.12
C GLN A 38 2.37 -21.67 0.01
N ARG A 39 2.70 -22.88 0.47
CA ARG A 39 2.01 -23.53 1.59
C ARG A 39 2.08 -22.70 2.87
N LEU A 40 3.26 -22.13 3.16
CA LEU A 40 3.46 -21.29 4.33
C LEU A 40 2.59 -20.01 4.28
N LEU A 41 2.42 -19.41 3.10
CA LEU A 41 1.56 -18.26 2.88
C LEU A 41 0.07 -18.61 2.97
N ASP A 42 -0.31 -19.82 2.56
CA ASP A 42 -1.69 -20.33 2.65
C ASP A 42 -2.06 -20.72 4.10
N GLY A 43 -1.08 -20.77 5.00
CA GLY A 43 -1.29 -21.03 6.42
C GLY A 43 -1.13 -22.51 6.81
N ASP A 44 -0.59 -23.31 5.91
CA ASP A 44 -0.31 -24.73 6.19
C ASP A 44 0.82 -24.88 7.20
N VAL A 45 0.76 -25.95 8.01
CA VAL A 45 1.85 -26.33 8.88
C VAL A 45 2.93 -26.99 8.04
N VAL A 46 3.99 -26.25 7.75
CA VAL A 46 5.16 -26.75 7.02
C VAL A 46 6.25 -27.16 8.00
N SER A 47 6.88 -28.29 7.73
CA SER A 47 7.85 -28.90 8.64
C SER A 47 9.20 -28.19 8.57
N GLU A 48 10.03 -28.54 7.66
CA GLU A 48 11.42 -28.09 7.59
C GLU A 48 11.65 -27.27 6.30
N PRO A 49 12.16 -26.04 6.39
CA PRO A 49 12.42 -25.23 5.21
C PRO A 49 13.58 -25.80 4.39
N PRO A 50 13.54 -25.72 3.05
CA PRO A 50 14.69 -26.01 2.20
C PRO A 50 15.91 -25.17 2.58
N ASP A 51 17.12 -25.73 2.44
CA ASP A 51 18.39 -25.06 2.77
C ASP A 51 18.54 -23.70 2.07
N GLU A 52 18.05 -23.59 0.84
CA GLU A 52 18.02 -22.33 0.09
C GLU A 52 17.28 -21.23 0.86
N LEU A 53 16.12 -21.54 1.45
CA LEU A 53 15.34 -20.58 2.20
C LEU A 53 15.96 -20.25 3.56
N VAL A 54 16.65 -21.21 4.17
CA VAL A 54 17.42 -20.96 5.39
C VAL A 54 18.51 -19.95 5.12
N HIS A 55 19.29 -20.16 4.05
CA HIS A 55 20.35 -19.24 3.65
C HIS A 55 19.82 -17.83 3.30
N LEU A 56 18.72 -17.75 2.57
CA LEU A 56 18.07 -16.48 2.28
C LEU A 56 17.60 -15.75 3.54
N ALA A 57 17.06 -16.48 4.52
CA ALA A 57 16.67 -15.92 5.80
C ALA A 57 17.87 -15.39 6.60
N GLU A 58 19.01 -16.08 6.59
CA GLU A 58 20.27 -15.61 7.19
C GLU A 58 20.79 -14.33 6.54
N MET A 59 20.59 -14.18 5.24
CA MET A 59 20.89 -12.95 4.51
C MET A 59 19.88 -11.82 4.76
N GLY A 60 18.87 -12.07 5.61
CA GLY A 60 17.85 -11.08 6.01
C GLY A 60 16.67 -10.94 5.05
N TYR A 61 16.47 -11.91 4.16
CA TYR A 61 15.23 -12.04 3.39
C TYR A 61 14.14 -12.77 4.19
N LEU A 62 12.95 -12.83 3.64
CA LEU A 62 11.82 -13.59 4.18
C LEU A 62 11.41 -13.14 5.59
N THR A 63 11.57 -11.86 5.89
CA THR A 63 11.14 -11.30 7.16
C THR A 63 9.61 -11.26 7.25
N SER A 64 9.08 -11.44 8.46
CA SER A 64 7.64 -11.34 8.73
C SER A 64 7.19 -9.91 9.05
N GLU A 65 8.12 -8.99 9.14
CA GLU A 65 7.84 -7.61 9.47
C GLU A 65 7.42 -6.84 8.23
N SER A 66 6.35 -6.07 8.35
CA SER A 66 5.99 -5.10 7.31
C SER A 66 6.99 -3.94 7.38
N PRO A 67 7.65 -3.59 6.28
CA PRO A 67 8.56 -2.45 6.25
C PRO A 67 7.82 -1.10 6.34
N VAL A 68 6.50 -1.13 6.30
CA VAL A 68 5.68 0.07 6.35
C VAL A 68 5.51 0.48 7.80
N GLU A 69 6.46 1.21 8.29
CA GLU A 69 6.21 2.21 9.31
C GLU A 69 5.28 3.29 8.72
N GLU A 70 4.90 4.23 9.48
CA GLU A 70 3.96 5.28 9.08
C GLU A 70 4.43 6.04 7.82
N LEU A 71 3.70 5.87 6.70
CA LEU A 71 3.95 6.64 5.48
C LEU A 71 3.43 8.07 5.69
N CYS A 72 4.27 8.93 6.22
CA CYS A 72 3.95 10.34 6.36
C CYS A 72 4.94 11.22 5.60
N HIS A 73 4.43 12.34 5.09
CA HIS A 73 5.31 13.34 4.49
C HIS A 73 6.28 13.89 5.54
N PRO A 74 7.57 14.12 5.23
CA PRO A 74 8.57 14.61 6.20
C PRO A 74 8.16 15.86 6.99
N TYR A 75 7.32 16.70 6.40
CA TYR A 75 6.80 17.91 7.06
C TYR A 75 5.50 17.71 7.85
N SER A 76 4.91 16.50 7.88
CA SER A 76 3.66 16.24 8.60
C SER A 76 3.75 16.59 10.09
N ARG A 77 4.92 16.40 10.71
CA ARG A 77 5.18 16.77 12.10
C ARG A 77 5.07 18.28 12.37
N TYR A 78 5.22 19.10 11.34
CA TYR A 78 5.11 20.57 11.44
C TYR A 78 3.72 21.08 11.06
N LEU A 79 2.82 20.18 10.62
CA LEU A 79 1.48 20.55 10.17
C LEU A 79 0.70 21.39 11.19
N PRO A 80 0.71 21.09 12.51
CA PRO A 80 0.04 21.91 13.50
C PRO A 80 0.54 23.37 13.51
N GLN A 81 1.86 23.57 13.39
CA GLN A 81 2.46 24.91 13.34
C GLN A 81 2.10 25.67 12.07
N PHE A 82 2.04 24.96 10.94
CA PHE A 82 1.62 25.57 9.67
C PHE A 82 0.15 25.98 9.68
N LEU A 83 -0.72 25.18 10.27
CA LEU A 83 -2.14 25.49 10.39
C LEU A 83 -2.40 26.64 11.35
N ASP A 84 -1.62 26.73 12.44
CA ASP A 84 -1.80 27.75 13.47
C ASP A 84 -1.22 29.12 13.06
N ARG A 85 -0.10 29.15 12.34
CA ARG A 85 0.68 30.38 12.11
C ARG A 85 0.84 30.80 10.65
N ASN A 86 0.63 29.88 9.70
CA ASN A 86 0.93 30.11 8.29
C ASN A 86 -0.30 30.01 7.38
N LEU A 87 -1.48 30.20 7.90
CA LEU A 87 -2.67 30.25 7.05
C LEU A 87 -2.61 31.49 6.15
N ARG A 88 -2.29 31.30 4.87
CA ARG A 88 -2.15 32.39 3.89
C ARG A 88 -3.40 32.60 3.05
N GLN A 89 -4.20 31.55 2.91
CA GLN A 89 -5.39 31.58 2.07
C GLN A 89 -6.47 30.71 2.68
N LEU A 90 -7.67 31.24 2.79
CA LEU A 90 -8.88 30.51 3.13
C LEU A 90 -9.84 30.59 1.95
N ILE A 91 -10.22 29.44 1.40
CA ILE A 91 -11.20 29.36 0.32
C ILE A 91 -12.52 28.86 0.92
N LEU A 92 -13.51 29.74 0.92
CA LEU A 92 -14.85 29.43 1.37
C LEU A 92 -15.74 29.06 0.18
N GLN A 93 -16.28 27.87 0.19
CA GLN A 93 -17.26 27.45 -0.81
C GLN A 93 -18.66 27.79 -0.31
N VAL A 94 -19.13 28.94 -0.69
CA VAL A 94 -20.43 29.52 -0.24
C VAL A 94 -21.64 28.70 -0.72
N THR A 95 -21.51 28.00 -1.85
CA THR A 95 -22.54 27.11 -2.38
C THR A 95 -21.93 26.00 -3.19
N GLN A 96 -22.54 24.84 -3.19
CA GLN A 96 -22.23 23.71 -4.07
C GLN A 96 -23.24 23.59 -5.22
N SER A 97 -24.24 24.46 -5.26
CA SER A 97 -25.22 24.49 -6.33
C SER A 97 -24.58 24.98 -7.63
N CYS A 98 -24.62 24.19 -8.66
CA CYS A 98 -24.04 24.49 -9.97
C CYS A 98 -24.99 24.08 -11.09
N ASN A 99 -25.18 24.94 -12.07
CA ASN A 99 -26.01 24.67 -13.25
C ASN A 99 -25.23 23.99 -14.40
N PHE A 100 -23.89 23.88 -14.29
CA PHE A 100 -23.06 23.15 -15.23
C PHE A 100 -22.98 21.66 -14.90
N ARG A 101 -22.66 20.85 -15.92
CA ARG A 101 -22.43 19.39 -15.80
C ARG A 101 -21.16 19.01 -16.55
N CYS A 102 -20.05 19.67 -16.22
CA CYS A 102 -18.77 19.48 -16.91
C CYS A 102 -18.24 18.06 -16.64
N LYS A 103 -17.85 17.34 -17.68
CA LYS A 103 -17.31 15.97 -17.59
C LYS A 103 -16.02 15.86 -16.77
N TYR A 104 -15.27 16.95 -16.65
CA TYR A 104 -14.03 17.04 -15.89
C TYR A 104 -14.19 17.63 -14.49
N CYS A 105 -15.41 17.87 -14.07
CA CYS A 105 -15.68 18.51 -12.78
C CYS A 105 -15.37 17.54 -11.62
N ILE A 106 -14.59 18.00 -10.65
CA ILE A 106 -14.25 17.22 -9.45
C ILE A 106 -15.45 16.93 -8.54
N TYR A 107 -16.54 17.67 -8.72
CA TYR A 107 -17.81 17.50 -7.99
C TYR A 107 -18.87 16.74 -8.80
N SER A 108 -18.58 16.37 -10.05
CA SER A 108 -19.45 15.53 -10.85
C SER A 108 -19.15 14.05 -10.63
N GLU A 109 -20.18 13.25 -10.51
CA GLU A 109 -20.10 11.83 -10.29
C GLU A 109 -19.65 11.11 -11.58
N THR A 110 -18.36 11.02 -11.81
CA THR A 110 -17.80 10.26 -12.92
C THR A 110 -16.91 9.10 -12.48
N SER A 111 -16.60 8.98 -11.19
CA SER A 111 -15.85 7.85 -10.67
C SER A 111 -16.41 7.36 -9.33
N SER A 112 -16.66 6.06 -9.25
CA SER A 112 -17.10 5.37 -8.04
C SER A 112 -16.15 5.50 -6.83
N ALA A 113 -14.93 5.99 -7.04
CA ALA A 113 -13.91 6.10 -6.00
C ALA A 113 -13.97 7.43 -5.22
N ARG A 114 -14.68 8.46 -5.72
CA ARG A 114 -14.78 9.76 -5.06
C ARG A 114 -16.21 10.27 -5.14
N GLN A 115 -17.00 9.92 -4.14
CA GLN A 115 -18.39 10.37 -4.01
C GLN A 115 -18.45 11.84 -3.56
N ARG A 116 -18.10 12.75 -4.45
CA ARG A 116 -18.38 14.17 -4.26
C ARG A 116 -19.49 14.55 -5.21
N HIS A 117 -20.65 14.85 -4.65
CA HIS A 117 -21.81 15.29 -5.42
C HIS A 117 -22.04 16.78 -5.23
N HIS A 118 -22.53 17.43 -6.29
CA HIS A 118 -23.14 18.74 -6.13
C HIS A 118 -24.31 18.63 -5.15
N SER A 119 -24.35 19.49 -4.18
CA SER A 119 -25.46 19.57 -3.23
C SER A 119 -26.14 20.94 -3.33
N ALA A 120 -27.41 21.01 -2.94
CA ALA A 120 -28.13 22.27 -2.83
C ALA A 120 -27.81 23.03 -1.53
N LYS A 121 -26.75 22.65 -0.84
CA LYS A 121 -26.34 23.31 0.41
C LYS A 121 -25.71 24.66 0.12
N HIS A 122 -26.06 25.62 0.94
CA HIS A 122 -25.51 26.96 0.99
C HIS A 122 -24.93 27.21 2.38
N MET A 123 -23.88 28.03 2.45
CA MET A 123 -23.34 28.47 3.72
C MET A 123 -24.39 29.42 4.37
N THR A 124 -24.70 29.15 5.63
CA THR A 124 -25.53 30.07 6.44
C THR A 124 -24.63 30.96 7.28
N TRP A 125 -25.03 32.18 7.45
CA TRP A 125 -24.35 33.19 8.29
C TRP A 125 -24.77 33.02 9.74
#